data_d9deb9195eb4965461baeb707a634dde
#
_entry.id   d9deb9195eb4965461baeb707a634dde
#
_cell.length_a   1.000
_cell.length_b   1.000
_cell.length_c   1.000
_cell.angle_alpha   90.00
_cell.angle_beta   90.00
_cell.angle_gamma   90.00
#
_symmetry.space_group_name_H-M   'P 1'
#
loop_
_entity.id
_entity.type
_entity.pdbx_description
1 polymer ?
#
loop_
_entity_poly.entity_id
_entity_poly.type
_entity_poly.pdbx_seq_one_letter_code
_entity_poly.pdbx_strand_id
1 'polypeptide(L)'
;MPSLVGSEMCIRDRPNIGIRIKLASSGSGKWEESGGDASKFGLTSSELLEALDFLESKGLKDCLKLIHFHIGSQVTKIRRIKTALREASQFYVQLHSMGFNVEFVDIGGGLGVDYDGTRSSNSEGSVNYSIQEYVNDSISTLVDVSDKNGIPHPNIITESGRALTAHHSVLIFEVLETATLPE
;
A
#
# COMPACT_ATOMS: atom_id res chain seq x y z
N MET A 1 1.54 -33.77 -6.75
CA MET A 1 1.87 -33.16 -5.43
C MET A 1 0.57 -32.91 -4.70
N PRO A 2 0.39 -33.39 -3.47
CA PRO A 2 -0.79 -33.01 -2.71
C PRO A 2 -0.78 -31.51 -2.54
N SER A 3 -1.90 -30.89 -2.86
CA SER A 3 -2.12 -29.46 -2.62
C SER A 3 -1.99 -29.20 -1.11
N LEU A 4 -1.22 -28.18 -0.73
CA LEU A 4 -1.14 -27.74 0.66
C LEU A 4 -2.52 -27.22 1.15
N VAL A 5 -3.42 -26.91 0.22
CA VAL A 5 -4.82 -26.58 0.49
C VAL A 5 -5.54 -27.88 0.85
N GLY A 6 -5.86 -28.04 2.11
CA GLY A 6 -6.49 -29.25 2.65
C GLY A 6 -5.55 -30.18 3.39
N SER A 7 -4.28 -29.78 3.63
CA SER A 7 -3.46 -30.48 4.61
C SER A 7 -4.09 -30.38 6.00
N GLU A 8 -3.94 -31.42 6.81
CA GLU A 8 -4.46 -31.39 8.20
C GLU A 8 -3.94 -30.19 9.00
N MET A 9 -2.78 -29.66 8.64
CA MET A 9 -2.19 -28.47 9.22
C MET A 9 -3.06 -27.24 8.95
N CYS A 10 -3.54 -27.04 7.71
CA CYS A 10 -4.46 -25.93 7.37
C CYS A 10 -5.84 -26.06 8.01
N ILE A 11 -6.24 -27.27 8.42
CA ILE A 11 -7.53 -27.53 9.06
C ILE A 11 -7.45 -27.31 10.58
N ARG A 12 -6.30 -27.55 11.19
CA ARG A 12 -6.10 -27.45 12.63
C ARG A 12 -5.58 -26.11 13.10
N ASP A 13 -4.76 -25.45 12.28
CA ASP A 13 -4.18 -24.17 12.62
C ASP A 13 -5.05 -23.03 12.12
N ARG A 14 -5.22 -22.02 12.96
CA ARG A 14 -5.94 -20.80 12.56
C ARG A 14 -5.06 -20.00 11.62
N PRO A 15 -5.53 -19.64 10.41
CA PRO A 15 -4.71 -18.91 9.45
C PRO A 15 -4.49 -17.46 9.89
N ASN A 16 -3.34 -16.88 9.55
CA ASN A 16 -3.18 -15.44 9.56
C ASN A 16 -3.64 -14.89 8.20
N ILE A 17 -4.62 -14.00 8.22
CA ILE A 17 -5.26 -13.45 7.02
C ILE A 17 -4.85 -11.98 6.86
N GLY A 18 -4.46 -11.61 5.65
CA GLY A 18 -4.31 -10.23 5.21
C GLY A 18 -5.35 -9.89 4.16
N ILE A 19 -5.90 -8.68 4.22
CA ILE A 19 -6.86 -8.17 3.23
C ILE A 19 -6.28 -6.95 2.54
N ARG A 20 -6.29 -6.96 1.20
CA ARG A 20 -5.99 -5.77 0.41
C ARG A 20 -7.25 -4.95 0.20
N ILE A 21 -7.20 -3.69 0.61
CA ILE A 21 -8.29 -2.72 0.46
C ILE A 21 -8.05 -1.80 -0.74
N LYS A 22 -9.12 -1.37 -1.37
CA LYS A 22 -9.12 -0.26 -2.32
C LYS A 22 -9.25 1.05 -1.56
N LEU A 23 -8.44 2.04 -1.93
CA LEU A 23 -8.58 3.40 -1.45
C LEU A 23 -9.29 4.24 -2.52
N ALA A 24 -10.18 5.13 -2.11
CA ALA A 24 -10.82 6.10 -3.00
C ALA A 24 -9.81 7.14 -3.52
N SER A 25 -8.76 7.42 -2.73
CA SER A 25 -7.66 8.25 -3.16
C SER A 25 -6.91 7.59 -4.32
N SER A 26 -6.98 8.22 -5.50
CA SER A 26 -6.30 7.75 -6.70
C SER A 26 -4.79 7.89 -6.59
N GLY A 27 -4.07 6.88 -7.09
CA GLY A 27 -2.63 6.93 -7.30
C GLY A 27 -2.21 7.97 -8.34
N SER A 28 -0.96 7.99 -8.70
CA SER A 28 -0.41 8.84 -9.78
C SER A 28 0.53 8.05 -10.68
N GLY A 29 0.73 8.59 -11.89
CA GLY A 29 1.64 8.07 -12.89
C GLY A 29 0.94 7.23 -13.94
N LYS A 30 1.72 6.59 -14.81
CA LYS A 30 1.27 5.74 -15.93
C LYS A 30 0.27 4.64 -15.56
N TRP A 31 0.07 4.39 -14.26
CA TRP A 31 -0.78 3.36 -13.67
C TRP A 31 -1.90 3.96 -12.80
N GLU A 32 -2.35 5.17 -13.12
CA GLU A 32 -3.44 5.87 -12.40
C GLU A 32 -4.73 5.04 -12.39
N GLU A 33 -4.97 4.24 -13.44
CA GLU A 33 -6.10 3.32 -13.54
C GLU A 33 -6.03 2.12 -12.57
N SER A 34 -4.91 1.92 -11.88
CA SER A 34 -4.76 0.84 -10.89
C SER A 34 -5.15 1.25 -9.47
N GLY A 35 -5.55 2.50 -9.26
CA GLY A 35 -6.05 3.05 -7.99
C GLY A 35 -7.54 3.38 -8.05
N GLY A 36 -8.14 3.70 -6.88
CA GLY A 36 -9.55 4.03 -6.76
C GLY A 36 -10.50 2.85 -6.94
N ASP A 37 -11.80 3.11 -7.01
CA ASP A 37 -12.85 2.09 -7.13
C ASP A 37 -12.75 1.25 -8.41
N ALA A 38 -12.19 1.81 -9.48
CA ALA A 38 -11.95 1.11 -10.76
C ALA A 38 -10.75 0.15 -10.71
N SER A 39 -9.97 0.13 -9.62
CA SER A 39 -8.87 -0.81 -9.47
C SER A 39 -9.37 -2.25 -9.54
N LYS A 40 -8.67 -3.07 -10.31
CA LYS A 40 -8.93 -4.52 -10.36
C LYS A 40 -8.38 -5.30 -9.16
N PHE A 41 -7.67 -4.65 -8.25
CA PHE A 41 -7.04 -5.27 -7.09
C PHE A 41 -7.58 -4.69 -5.79
N GLY A 42 -7.76 -5.56 -4.80
CA GLY A 42 -8.25 -5.21 -3.48
C GLY A 42 -9.79 -5.20 -3.40
N LEU A 43 -10.30 -5.12 -2.20
CA LEU A 43 -11.72 -5.10 -1.90
C LEU A 43 -12.20 -3.66 -1.76
N THR A 44 -13.36 -3.37 -2.31
CA THR A 44 -14.14 -2.17 -2.00
C THR A 44 -14.63 -2.19 -0.56
N SER A 45 -15.13 -1.07 -0.03
CA SER A 45 -15.67 -1.04 1.33
C SER A 45 -16.82 -2.02 1.53
N SER A 46 -17.69 -2.22 0.51
CA SER A 46 -18.78 -3.18 0.58
C SER A 46 -18.28 -4.62 0.61
N GLU A 47 -17.36 -4.97 -0.29
CA GLU A 47 -16.74 -6.30 -0.32
C GLU A 47 -15.94 -6.59 0.95
N LEU A 48 -15.29 -5.57 1.54
CA LEU A 48 -14.61 -5.71 2.82
C LEU A 48 -15.62 -6.08 3.92
N LEU A 49 -16.75 -5.37 4.02
CA LEU A 49 -17.78 -5.67 5.02
C LEU A 49 -18.32 -7.09 4.87
N GLU A 50 -18.59 -7.55 3.65
CA GLU A 50 -19.00 -8.95 3.40
C GLU A 50 -17.93 -9.96 3.84
N ALA A 51 -16.66 -9.66 3.60
CA ALA A 51 -15.55 -10.51 4.06
C ALA A 51 -15.44 -10.54 5.59
N LEU A 52 -15.65 -9.40 6.25
CA LEU A 52 -15.63 -9.31 7.72
C LEU A 52 -16.79 -10.10 8.34
N ASP A 53 -18.00 -9.96 7.79
CA ASP A 53 -19.18 -10.73 8.23
C ASP A 53 -18.96 -12.24 8.06
N PHE A 54 -18.33 -12.63 6.94
CA PHE A 54 -17.97 -14.03 6.72
C PHE A 54 -16.99 -14.54 7.78
N LEU A 55 -15.91 -13.81 8.05
CA LEU A 55 -14.92 -14.17 9.07
C LEU A 55 -15.57 -14.28 10.45
N GLU A 56 -16.44 -13.35 10.82
CA GLU A 56 -17.16 -13.37 12.09
C GLU A 56 -18.10 -14.59 12.18
N SER A 57 -18.86 -14.88 11.12
CA SER A 57 -19.76 -16.04 11.05
C SER A 57 -19.04 -17.39 11.21
N LYS A 58 -17.76 -17.45 10.83
CA LYS A 58 -16.91 -18.64 10.97
C LYS A 58 -16.10 -18.66 12.26
N GLY A 59 -16.24 -17.67 13.13
CA GLY A 59 -15.43 -17.55 14.34
C GLY A 59 -13.95 -17.31 14.06
N LEU A 60 -13.63 -16.66 12.94
CA LEU A 60 -12.25 -16.39 12.46
C LEU A 60 -11.88 -14.89 12.56
N LYS A 61 -12.58 -14.14 13.39
CA LYS A 61 -12.36 -12.70 13.55
C LYS A 61 -10.93 -12.36 13.97
N ASP A 62 -10.35 -13.17 14.85
CA ASP A 62 -8.98 -13.04 15.34
C ASP A 62 -7.91 -13.47 14.33
N CYS A 63 -8.32 -14.07 13.21
CA CYS A 63 -7.41 -14.45 12.13
C CYS A 63 -7.03 -13.28 11.22
N LEU A 64 -7.84 -12.21 11.17
CA LEU A 64 -7.49 -11.02 10.38
C LEU A 64 -6.39 -10.24 11.10
N LYS A 65 -5.18 -10.27 10.53
CA LYS A 65 -3.98 -9.71 11.13
C LYS A 65 -3.43 -8.50 10.37
N LEU A 66 -3.73 -8.38 9.09
CA LEU A 66 -3.10 -7.40 8.22
C LEU A 66 -4.12 -6.75 7.28
N ILE A 67 -4.00 -5.42 7.12
CA ILE A 67 -4.56 -4.70 5.98
C ILE A 67 -3.42 -4.21 5.09
N HIS A 68 -3.65 -4.30 3.79
CA HIS A 68 -2.70 -3.84 2.76
C HIS A 68 -3.39 -2.90 1.79
N PHE A 69 -2.66 -1.91 1.31
CA PHE A 69 -3.05 -1.08 0.18
C PHE A 69 -1.85 -0.75 -0.70
N HIS A 70 -2.13 -0.38 -1.95
CA HIS A 70 -1.09 0.01 -2.89
C HIS A 70 -1.58 1.18 -3.75
N ILE A 71 -0.80 2.26 -3.80
CA ILE A 71 -1.20 3.53 -4.43
C ILE A 71 -0.58 3.76 -5.81
N GLY A 72 0.11 2.78 -6.35
CA GLY A 72 0.75 2.86 -7.67
C GLY A 72 2.27 2.73 -7.62
N SER A 73 2.93 3.18 -8.67
CA SER A 73 4.39 3.09 -8.86
C SER A 73 4.95 4.47 -9.16
N GLN A 74 6.16 4.75 -8.69
CA GLN A 74 6.85 6.02 -8.89
C GLN A 74 5.98 7.21 -8.46
N VAL A 75 5.53 7.19 -7.20
CA VAL A 75 4.69 8.25 -6.65
C VAL A 75 5.55 9.50 -6.43
N THR A 76 5.37 10.51 -7.25
CA THR A 76 6.24 11.69 -7.29
C THR A 76 5.94 12.73 -6.20
N LYS A 77 4.74 12.68 -5.60
CA LYS A 77 4.24 13.68 -4.65
C LYS A 77 3.97 13.08 -3.28
N ILE A 78 4.68 13.53 -2.25
CA ILE A 78 4.45 13.11 -0.85
C ILE A 78 2.99 13.30 -0.40
N ARG A 79 2.30 14.34 -0.89
CA ARG A 79 0.90 14.60 -0.55
C ARG A 79 -0.03 13.43 -0.88
N ARG A 80 0.25 12.68 -1.96
CA ARG A 80 -0.56 11.51 -2.34
C ARG A 80 -0.38 10.37 -1.35
N ILE A 81 0.85 10.15 -0.90
CA ILE A 81 1.16 9.18 0.15
C ILE A 81 0.43 9.54 1.44
N LYS A 82 0.50 10.80 1.85
CA LYS A 82 -0.21 11.31 3.05
C LYS A 82 -1.73 11.12 2.95
N THR A 83 -2.32 11.38 1.79
CA THR A 83 -3.76 11.22 1.60
C THR A 83 -4.16 9.75 1.70
N ALA A 84 -3.41 8.85 1.06
CA ALA A 84 -3.65 7.42 1.13
C ALA A 84 -3.48 6.87 2.56
N LEU A 85 -2.45 7.30 3.26
CA LEU A 85 -2.22 6.91 4.66
C LEU A 85 -3.36 7.35 5.58
N ARG A 86 -3.87 8.58 5.42
CA ARG A 86 -5.02 9.07 6.19
C ARG A 86 -6.26 8.25 5.92
N GLU A 87 -6.52 7.89 4.68
CA GLU A 87 -7.65 7.05 4.32
C GLU A 87 -7.49 5.64 4.89
N ALA A 88 -6.35 5.00 4.66
CA ALA A 88 -6.07 3.66 5.19
C ALA A 88 -6.12 3.60 6.72
N SER A 89 -5.68 4.65 7.41
CA SER A 89 -5.76 4.73 8.86
C SER A 89 -7.20 4.73 9.39
N GLN A 90 -8.19 5.24 8.60
CA GLN A 90 -9.60 5.13 8.98
C GLN A 90 -10.09 3.68 8.90
N PHE A 91 -9.66 2.91 7.89
CA PHE A 91 -9.97 1.47 7.84
C PHE A 91 -9.40 0.74 9.07
N TYR A 92 -8.16 1.06 9.45
CA TYR A 92 -7.54 0.49 10.65
C TYR A 92 -8.36 0.77 11.92
N VAL A 93 -8.79 2.02 12.11
CA VAL A 93 -9.64 2.43 13.23
C VAL A 93 -10.98 1.69 13.22
N GLN A 94 -11.65 1.65 12.06
CA GLN A 94 -12.96 0.99 11.94
C GLN A 94 -12.87 -0.51 12.23
N LEU A 95 -11.84 -1.19 11.75
CA LEU A 95 -11.62 -2.60 12.04
C LEU A 95 -11.46 -2.86 13.54
N HIS A 96 -10.69 -2.03 14.24
CA HIS A 96 -10.57 -2.12 15.70
C HIS A 96 -11.89 -1.83 16.40
N SER A 97 -12.68 -0.83 15.95
CA SER A 97 -13.99 -0.52 16.51
C SER A 97 -14.99 -1.67 16.35
N MET A 98 -14.86 -2.45 15.27
CA MET A 98 -15.64 -3.66 15.00
C MET A 98 -15.11 -4.90 15.76
N GLY A 99 -14.02 -4.74 16.53
CA GLY A 99 -13.40 -5.79 17.33
C GLY A 99 -12.50 -6.76 16.56
N PHE A 100 -12.02 -6.36 15.37
CA PHE A 100 -10.95 -7.05 14.67
C PHE A 100 -9.60 -6.56 15.20
N ASN A 101 -8.73 -7.49 15.61
CA ASN A 101 -7.41 -7.15 16.14
C ASN A 101 -6.37 -7.21 15.03
N VAL A 102 -6.39 -6.20 14.15
CA VAL A 102 -5.39 -6.03 13.08
C VAL A 102 -4.08 -5.56 13.70
N GLU A 103 -3.00 -6.26 13.42
CA GLU A 103 -1.67 -6.00 14.01
C GLU A 103 -0.71 -5.32 13.03
N PHE A 104 -0.96 -5.47 11.72
CA PHE A 104 -0.08 -5.01 10.66
C PHE A 104 -0.81 -4.11 9.67
N VAL A 105 -0.16 -3.00 9.31
CA VAL A 105 -0.57 -2.16 8.19
C VAL A 105 0.56 -2.19 7.15
N ASP A 106 0.30 -2.86 6.04
CA ASP A 106 1.19 -2.87 4.88
C ASP A 106 0.80 -1.71 3.97
N ILE A 107 1.65 -0.69 3.97
CA ILE A 107 1.43 0.54 3.19
C ILE A 107 1.86 0.40 1.73
N GLY A 108 2.17 -0.83 1.29
CA GLY A 108 2.52 -1.16 -0.06
C GLY A 108 3.84 -0.57 -0.52
N GLY A 109 3.95 -0.45 -1.83
CA GLY A 109 5.11 0.14 -2.48
C GLY A 109 4.79 1.48 -3.14
N GLY A 110 5.54 1.75 -4.20
CA GLY A 110 5.36 2.95 -5.01
C GLY A 110 6.22 4.13 -4.59
N LEU A 111 7.03 3.99 -3.54
CA LEU A 111 8.03 5.00 -3.17
C LEU A 111 8.87 5.35 -4.40
N GLY A 112 8.84 6.63 -4.79
CA GLY A 112 9.48 7.08 -6.00
C GLY A 112 11.00 7.26 -5.84
N VAL A 113 11.68 7.24 -6.97
CA VAL A 113 13.13 7.45 -7.08
C VAL A 113 13.37 8.73 -7.88
N ASP A 114 14.33 9.51 -7.45
CA ASP A 114 14.77 10.70 -8.16
C ASP A 114 15.84 10.31 -9.20
N TYR A 115 15.39 9.85 -10.37
CA TYR A 115 16.28 9.40 -11.44
C TYR A 115 16.98 10.53 -12.17
N ASP A 116 16.34 11.71 -12.26
CA ASP A 116 16.86 12.85 -13.01
C ASP A 116 17.53 13.92 -12.11
N GLY A 117 17.52 13.72 -10.79
CA GLY A 117 18.17 14.59 -9.82
C GLY A 117 17.48 15.96 -9.61
N THR A 118 16.31 16.18 -10.21
CA THR A 118 15.64 17.49 -10.16
C THR A 118 14.92 17.76 -8.84
N ARG A 119 14.64 16.72 -8.05
CA ARG A 119 13.85 16.79 -6.83
C ARG A 119 12.51 17.49 -7.01
N SER A 120 11.87 17.22 -8.14
CA SER A 120 10.64 17.87 -8.57
C SER A 120 9.51 16.89 -8.77
N SER A 121 8.31 17.25 -8.31
CA SER A 121 7.10 16.49 -8.60
C SER A 121 6.52 16.75 -9.99
N ASN A 122 7.13 17.64 -10.77
CA ASN A 122 6.72 17.96 -12.13
C ASN A 122 7.38 17.05 -13.17
N SER A 123 8.37 16.27 -12.76
CA SER A 123 8.99 15.23 -13.57
C SER A 123 8.53 13.85 -13.11
N GLU A 124 8.18 12.97 -14.06
CA GLU A 124 7.86 11.56 -13.76
C GLU A 124 9.12 10.78 -13.32
N GLY A 125 10.30 11.29 -13.63
CA GLY A 125 11.61 10.75 -13.26
C GLY A 125 12.10 11.21 -11.88
N SER A 126 11.31 11.95 -11.12
CA SER A 126 11.75 12.56 -9.86
C SER A 126 10.68 12.51 -8.78
N VAL A 127 11.04 12.94 -7.58
CA VAL A 127 10.16 13.03 -6.41
C VAL A 127 10.41 14.31 -5.64
N ASN A 128 9.39 14.84 -4.98
CA ASN A 128 9.49 16.06 -4.17
C ASN A 128 9.68 15.81 -2.66
N TYR A 129 10.14 14.62 -2.29
CA TYR A 129 10.32 14.24 -0.88
C TYR A 129 11.54 13.34 -0.70
N SER A 130 12.02 13.28 0.52
CA SER A 130 13.09 12.38 0.96
C SER A 130 12.51 11.11 1.57
N ILE A 131 13.33 10.05 1.69
CA ILE A 131 12.97 8.84 2.44
C ILE A 131 12.62 9.19 3.88
N GLN A 132 13.33 10.14 4.50
CA GLN A 132 13.07 10.55 5.87
C GLN A 132 11.69 11.20 6.03
N GLU A 133 11.28 12.06 5.08
CA GLU A 133 9.93 12.64 5.07
C GLU A 133 8.85 11.56 4.92
N TYR A 134 9.07 10.61 4.00
CA TYR A 134 8.16 9.48 3.83
C TYR A 134 7.98 8.68 5.12
N VAL A 135 9.07 8.35 5.80
CA VAL A 135 9.04 7.61 7.09
C VAL A 135 8.35 8.43 8.18
N ASN A 136 8.71 9.70 8.33
CA ASN A 136 8.13 10.58 9.33
C ASN A 136 6.61 10.71 9.13
N ASP A 137 6.17 10.95 7.89
CA ASP A 137 4.74 11.10 7.56
C ASP A 137 3.97 9.80 7.76
N SER A 138 4.57 8.67 7.42
CA SER A 138 3.94 7.36 7.58
C SER A 138 3.74 7.02 9.06
N ILE A 139 4.79 7.20 9.86
CA ILE A 139 4.76 6.89 11.29
C ILE A 139 3.82 7.88 12.01
N SER A 140 3.99 9.19 11.82
CA SER A 140 3.19 10.19 12.54
C SER A 140 1.69 10.03 12.24
N THR A 141 1.33 9.76 10.99
CA THR A 141 -0.10 9.56 10.64
C THR A 141 -0.73 8.38 11.38
N LEU A 142 -0.03 7.25 11.47
CA LEU A 142 -0.56 6.06 12.14
C LEU A 142 -0.54 6.20 13.67
N VAL A 143 0.51 6.82 14.23
CA VAL A 143 0.61 7.11 15.67
C VAL A 143 -0.52 8.05 16.08
N ASP A 144 -0.66 9.20 15.42
CA ASP A 144 -1.66 10.22 15.77
C ASP A 144 -3.09 9.65 15.76
N VAL A 145 -3.40 8.82 14.74
CA VAL A 145 -4.71 8.20 14.63
C VAL A 145 -4.92 7.13 15.70
N SER A 146 -3.92 6.33 15.99
CA SER A 146 -3.99 5.29 17.02
C SER A 146 -4.17 5.89 18.41
N ASP A 147 -3.36 6.89 18.76
CA ASP A 147 -3.45 7.59 20.05
C ASP A 147 -4.80 8.27 20.24
N LYS A 148 -5.28 8.97 19.20
CA LYS A 148 -6.57 9.66 19.23
C LYS A 148 -7.75 8.72 19.49
N ASN A 149 -7.67 7.48 19.00
CA ASN A 149 -8.74 6.50 19.12
C ASN A 149 -8.49 5.46 20.23
N GLY A 150 -7.38 5.55 20.96
CA GLY A 150 -7.02 4.63 22.05
C GLY A 150 -6.83 3.18 21.58
N ILE A 151 -6.34 2.99 20.36
CA ILE A 151 -6.06 1.68 19.77
C ILE A 151 -4.55 1.43 19.68
N PRO A 152 -4.10 0.15 19.61
CA PRO A 152 -2.66 -0.15 19.49
C PRO A 152 -2.03 0.48 18.26
N HIS A 153 -0.75 0.81 18.34
CA HIS A 153 0.04 1.17 17.16
C HIS A 153 0.30 -0.06 16.29
N PRO A 154 0.05 -0.01 14.98
CA PRO A 154 0.31 -1.15 14.10
C PRO A 154 1.80 -1.34 13.83
N ASN A 155 2.17 -2.57 13.50
CA ASN A 155 3.44 -2.83 12.84
C ASN A 155 3.31 -2.40 11.37
N ILE A 156 4.29 -1.63 10.87
CA ILE A 156 4.26 -1.10 9.50
C ILE A 156 5.10 -2.00 8.60
N ILE A 157 4.53 -2.40 7.47
CA ILE A 157 5.24 -3.10 6.39
C ILE A 157 5.28 -2.18 5.17
N THR A 158 6.40 -2.18 4.46
CA THR A 158 6.58 -1.45 3.20
C THR A 158 7.12 -2.37 2.11
N GLU A 159 6.68 -2.18 0.86
CA GLU A 159 7.11 -2.93 -0.31
C GLU A 159 7.97 -2.06 -1.26
N SER A 160 8.81 -1.22 -0.71
CA SER A 160 9.58 -0.18 -1.41
C SER A 160 10.84 -0.70 -2.13
N GLY A 161 10.76 -1.86 -2.81
CA GLY A 161 11.90 -2.51 -3.45
C GLY A 161 12.65 -1.62 -4.45
N ARG A 162 11.93 -0.89 -5.30
CA ARG A 162 12.53 0.04 -6.28
C ARG A 162 13.42 1.09 -5.60
N ALA A 163 12.95 1.72 -4.56
CA ALA A 163 13.70 2.76 -3.86
C ALA A 163 14.99 2.24 -3.22
N LEU A 164 15.03 0.96 -2.84
CA LEU A 164 16.22 0.33 -2.27
C LEU A 164 17.23 -0.11 -3.33
N THR A 165 16.78 -0.51 -4.53
CA THR A 165 17.64 -1.16 -5.53
C THR A 165 17.88 -0.36 -6.80
N ALA A 166 17.19 0.75 -7.03
CA ALA A 166 17.24 1.51 -8.28
C ALA A 166 18.65 2.01 -8.66
N HIS A 167 19.48 2.32 -7.68
CA HIS A 167 20.80 2.90 -7.91
C HIS A 167 21.94 1.87 -7.96
N HIS A 168 21.66 0.55 -7.92
CA HIS A 168 22.69 -0.47 -7.91
C HIS A 168 23.35 -0.70 -9.28
N SER A 169 22.71 -0.26 -10.36
CA SER A 169 23.24 -0.40 -11.73
C SER A 169 22.81 0.76 -12.62
N VAL A 170 23.61 1.06 -13.64
CA VAL A 170 23.37 2.08 -14.65
C VAL A 170 23.52 1.42 -16.03
N LEU A 171 22.54 1.69 -16.92
CA LEU A 171 22.64 1.34 -18.33
C LEU A 171 23.13 2.55 -19.12
N ILE A 172 24.25 2.41 -19.83
CA ILE A 172 24.80 3.42 -20.72
C ILE A 172 24.67 2.91 -22.16
N PHE A 173 24.07 3.72 -23.03
CA PHE A 173 23.92 3.38 -24.45
C PHE A 173 24.08 4.63 -25.32
N GLU A 174 24.43 4.43 -26.57
CA GLU A 174 24.54 5.48 -27.58
C GLU A 174 23.19 5.67 -28.27
N VAL A 175 22.81 6.93 -28.54
CA VAL A 175 21.63 7.25 -29.35
C VAL A 175 21.99 7.06 -30.82
N LEU A 176 21.43 6.05 -31.46
CA LEU A 176 21.72 5.71 -32.86
C LEU A 176 20.90 6.56 -33.84
N GLU A 177 19.64 6.92 -33.46
CA GLU A 177 18.74 7.65 -34.33
C GLU A 177 17.68 8.40 -33.52
N THR A 178 17.22 9.51 -34.03
CA THR A 178 16.08 10.26 -33.47
C THR A 178 15.05 10.49 -34.58
N ALA A 179 13.76 10.28 -34.27
CA ALA A 179 12.64 10.60 -35.14
C ALA A 179 11.94 11.87 -34.66
N THR A 180 11.77 12.83 -35.54
CA THR A 180 10.91 14.00 -35.30
C THR A 180 9.54 13.74 -35.91
N LEU A 181 8.50 13.96 -35.11
CA LEU A 181 7.14 13.94 -35.61
C LEU A 181 6.89 15.23 -36.43
N PRO A 182 6.25 15.14 -37.59
CA PRO A 182 5.82 16.34 -38.31
C PRO A 182 4.80 17.11 -37.46
N GLU A 183 4.91 18.45 -37.49
CA GLU A 183 3.95 19.36 -36.84
C GLU A 183 2.57 19.31 -37.50
#